data_a922f281ab5c21e50d3d70228012bef1
#
_entry.id   a922f281ab5c21e50d3d70228012bef1
#
_cell.length_a   1.000
_cell.length_b   1.000
_cell.length_c   1.000
_cell.angle_alpha   90.00
_cell.angle_beta   90.00
_cell.angle_gamma   90.00
#
_symmetry.space_group_name_H-M   'P 1'
#
loop_
_entity.id
_entity.type
_entity.pdbx_description
1 polymer ?
#
loop_
_entity_poly.entity_id
_entity_poly.type
_entity_poly.pdbx_seq_one_letter_code
_entity_poly.pdbx_strand_id
1 'polypeptide(L)'
;MQITIQPNRTIDGIIMAPPSKSMAHRAVLCAALAEGTSHIRNLEFSKDIAATLAAAGQLCARVTTGGNDAVVEGLGYFLPVEAPVDCCESGSTLRFLIPLASLTGQEVTFVGRGRLMERPQSVYEALYREQGLRFAQSPSGLTVEGALSSGDYTLAGNVSSQFISGLLFALPLLGGTSTLHLLPPVESRSYIDMTRSVQAAFGVTSRWVDETTLEIPGGQAYRPCNYTVEGDYSQAAFPAVLGAVTGGVTLTGLAEPTLQGDAAILDILRRCGADFSRTEQGIVFRKAPLHGTDIDLADCPDLGPVLMVLGLFCEEQTVIRNAERLRIKESDRIEAMETELRKCGGVLSSAGGTITIEGCAGALHAPDGLLSGHNDHRVVMSLSVLALAAGLRLPIDGAEAITKSWPNFFTAIKPLGAEVEDVG
;
A
#
# COMPACT_ATOMS: atom_id res chain seq x y z
N MET A 1 2.38 10.87 19.26
CA MET A 1 3.17 11.99 18.64
C MET A 1 2.21 13.01 18.09
N GLN A 2 2.27 14.20 18.62
CA GLN A 2 1.48 15.32 18.12
C GLN A 2 2.40 16.28 17.35
N ILE A 3 2.00 16.65 16.14
CA ILE A 3 2.72 17.64 15.34
C ILE A 3 1.83 18.81 15.00
N THR A 4 2.45 19.92 14.62
CA THR A 4 1.78 21.00 13.90
C THR A 4 2.48 21.18 12.57
N ILE A 5 1.70 21.24 11.48
CA ILE A 5 2.20 21.41 10.12
C ILE A 5 1.62 22.68 9.50
N GLN A 6 2.46 23.44 8.81
CA GLN A 6 2.09 24.65 8.09
C GLN A 6 3.10 24.93 6.98
N PRO A 7 2.77 25.71 5.94
CA PRO A 7 3.76 26.25 5.01
C PRO A 7 4.52 27.40 5.67
N ASN A 8 5.83 27.43 5.54
CA ASN A 8 6.68 28.55 5.99
C ASN A 8 7.04 29.53 4.85
N ARG A 9 6.74 29.15 3.62
CA ARG A 9 6.93 29.91 2.39
C ARG A 9 6.02 29.36 1.28
N THR A 10 6.04 29.98 0.12
CA THR A 10 5.42 29.39 -1.08
C THR A 10 5.96 27.98 -1.32
N ILE A 11 5.06 27.04 -1.59
CA ILE A 11 5.41 25.64 -1.89
C ILE A 11 6.17 25.60 -3.21
N ASP A 12 7.43 25.20 -3.15
CA ASP A 12 8.34 25.09 -4.30
C ASP A 12 9.53 24.18 -3.96
N GLY A 13 9.92 23.31 -4.88
CA GLY A 13 11.09 22.47 -4.71
C GLY A 13 10.97 21.09 -5.34
N ILE A 14 11.98 20.27 -5.05
CA ILE A 14 12.10 18.90 -5.58
C ILE A 14 11.86 17.91 -4.44
N ILE A 15 11.06 16.89 -4.71
CA ILE A 15 10.85 15.76 -3.80
C ILE A 15 11.03 14.44 -4.56
N MET A 16 11.73 13.50 -3.92
CA MET A 16 11.90 12.15 -4.44
C MET A 16 10.82 11.24 -3.87
N ALA A 17 10.15 10.49 -4.72
CA ALA A 17 9.27 9.41 -4.29
C ALA A 17 10.06 8.36 -3.49
N PRO A 18 9.57 7.90 -2.34
CA PRO A 18 10.21 6.80 -1.62
C PRO A 18 10.11 5.50 -2.42
N PRO A 19 10.91 4.48 -2.08
CA PRO A 19 10.77 3.15 -2.67
C PRO A 19 9.40 2.54 -2.45
N SER A 20 8.88 1.82 -3.45
CA SER A 20 7.55 1.20 -3.40
C SER A 20 7.47 0.11 -2.33
N LYS A 21 6.70 0.37 -1.28
CA LYS A 21 6.42 -0.59 -0.22
C LYS A 21 5.84 -1.89 -0.78
N SER A 22 4.91 -1.78 -1.72
CA SER A 22 4.24 -2.92 -2.34
C SER A 22 5.19 -3.80 -3.15
N MET A 23 6.15 -3.21 -3.87
CA MET A 23 7.19 -3.96 -4.60
C MET A 23 8.21 -4.55 -3.62
N ALA A 24 8.60 -3.80 -2.58
CA ALA A 24 9.56 -4.24 -1.57
C ALA A 24 9.13 -5.51 -0.84
N HIS A 25 7.88 -5.59 -0.35
CA HIS A 25 7.33 -6.81 0.25
C HIS A 25 7.50 -8.02 -0.66
N ARG A 26 7.18 -7.86 -1.94
CA ARG A 26 7.25 -8.91 -2.94
C ARG A 26 8.68 -9.36 -3.21
N ALA A 27 9.58 -8.41 -3.41
CA ALA A 27 10.99 -8.69 -3.67
C ALA A 27 11.66 -9.39 -2.48
N VAL A 28 11.39 -8.95 -1.25
CA VAL A 28 11.91 -9.59 -0.02
C VAL A 28 11.43 -11.03 0.09
N LEU A 29 10.14 -11.30 -0.14
CA LEU A 29 9.60 -12.66 -0.06
C LEU A 29 10.14 -13.56 -1.18
N CYS A 30 10.21 -13.09 -2.43
CA CYS A 30 10.80 -13.86 -3.51
C CYS A 30 12.27 -14.18 -3.23
N ALA A 31 13.03 -13.23 -2.68
CA ALA A 31 14.42 -13.43 -2.28
C ALA A 31 14.57 -14.46 -1.14
N ALA A 32 13.67 -14.41 -0.16
CA ALA A 32 13.68 -15.36 0.96
C ALA A 32 13.34 -16.80 0.54
N LEU A 33 12.50 -16.97 -0.48
CA LEU A 33 12.12 -18.27 -1.04
C LEU A 33 13.16 -18.82 -2.03
N ALA A 34 14.12 -18.00 -2.48
CA ALA A 34 15.16 -18.39 -3.43
C ALA A 34 16.37 -19.00 -2.69
N GLU A 35 16.77 -20.22 -3.04
CA GLU A 35 17.99 -20.82 -2.49
C GLU A 35 19.22 -20.04 -2.96
N GLY A 36 19.92 -19.36 -2.01
CA GLY A 36 21.11 -18.54 -2.25
C GLY A 36 20.91 -17.07 -1.96
N THR A 37 21.84 -16.22 -2.39
CA THR A 37 21.92 -14.80 -2.00
C THR A 37 21.30 -13.88 -3.04
N SER A 38 20.37 -13.03 -2.59
CA SER A 38 19.78 -11.95 -3.36
C SER A 38 20.12 -10.59 -2.73
N HIS A 39 20.32 -9.58 -3.57
CA HIS A 39 20.52 -8.19 -3.13
C HIS A 39 19.29 -7.37 -3.51
N ILE A 40 18.55 -6.92 -2.50
CA ILE A 40 17.38 -6.05 -2.67
C ILE A 40 17.80 -4.62 -2.37
N ARG A 41 17.80 -3.78 -3.39
CA ARG A 41 18.27 -2.40 -3.34
C ARG A 41 17.10 -1.42 -3.30
N ASN A 42 17.38 -0.23 -2.77
CA ASN A 42 16.42 0.86 -2.69
C ASN A 42 15.20 0.46 -1.86
N LEU A 43 15.41 0.15 -0.58
CA LEU A 43 14.36 -0.16 0.39
C LEU A 43 14.12 1.05 1.32
N GLU A 44 12.87 1.30 1.65
CA GLU A 44 12.50 2.12 2.81
C GLU A 44 12.16 1.20 3.98
N PHE A 45 12.94 1.26 5.06
CA PHE A 45 12.73 0.42 6.24
C PHE A 45 11.57 0.93 7.11
N SER A 46 10.38 0.96 6.54
CA SER A 46 9.15 1.19 7.28
C SER A 46 8.86 0.02 8.23
N LYS A 47 7.98 0.24 9.21
CA LYS A 47 7.57 -0.83 10.14
C LYS A 47 7.01 -2.05 9.41
N ASP A 48 6.27 -1.85 8.32
CA ASP A 48 5.71 -2.93 7.52
C ASP A 48 6.80 -3.75 6.82
N ILE A 49 7.81 -3.09 6.23
CA ILE A 49 8.93 -3.77 5.57
C ILE A 49 9.81 -4.48 6.59
N ALA A 50 10.08 -3.85 7.75
CA ALA A 50 10.83 -4.47 8.83
C ALA A 50 10.12 -5.75 9.34
N ALA A 51 8.80 -5.74 9.46
CA ALA A 51 8.02 -6.94 9.81
C ALA A 51 8.17 -8.07 8.77
N THR A 52 8.14 -7.74 7.47
CA THR A 52 8.35 -8.75 6.42
C THR A 52 9.76 -9.33 6.43
N LEU A 53 10.79 -8.49 6.61
CA LEU A 53 12.18 -8.94 6.71
C LEU A 53 12.38 -9.85 7.92
N ALA A 54 11.84 -9.48 9.09
CA ALA A 54 11.91 -10.29 10.30
C ALA A 54 11.19 -11.63 10.13
N ALA A 55 9.99 -11.63 9.56
CA ALA A 55 9.23 -12.84 9.29
C ALA A 55 9.91 -13.77 8.27
N ALA A 56 10.50 -13.20 7.20
CA ALA A 56 11.32 -13.96 6.26
C ALA A 56 12.52 -14.62 6.95
N GLY A 57 13.18 -13.88 7.86
CA GLY A 57 14.28 -14.40 8.66
C GLY A 57 13.88 -15.51 9.62
N GLN A 58 12.67 -15.45 10.16
CA GLN A 58 12.13 -16.49 11.03
C GLN A 58 11.71 -17.75 10.25
N LEU A 59 11.26 -17.61 9.02
CA LEU A 59 10.66 -18.71 8.26
C LEU A 59 11.64 -19.44 7.34
N CYS A 60 12.48 -18.74 6.56
CA CYS A 60 13.21 -19.40 5.47
C CYS A 60 14.46 -18.66 4.97
N ALA A 61 14.96 -17.62 5.65
CA ALA A 61 16.11 -16.86 5.16
C ALA A 61 17.03 -16.34 6.28
N ARG A 62 18.24 -15.89 5.90
CA ARG A 62 19.07 -14.99 6.70
C ARG A 62 19.03 -13.61 6.08
N VAL A 63 18.77 -12.60 6.88
CA VAL A 63 18.60 -11.22 6.40
C VAL A 63 19.63 -10.32 7.04
N THR A 64 20.35 -9.55 6.22
CA THR A 64 21.26 -8.49 6.66
C THR A 64 20.86 -7.18 5.97
N THR A 65 20.72 -6.11 6.74
CA THR A 65 20.35 -4.78 6.21
C THR A 65 21.49 -3.79 6.36
N GLY A 66 21.62 -2.85 5.42
CA GLY A 66 22.62 -1.80 5.48
C GLY A 66 22.29 -0.66 4.53
N GLY A 67 22.30 0.59 5.02
CA GLY A 67 21.81 1.73 4.24
C GLY A 67 20.36 1.54 3.85
N ASN A 68 20.05 1.64 2.57
CA ASN A 68 18.73 1.39 1.99
C ASN A 68 18.64 0.04 1.26
N ASP A 69 19.47 -0.92 1.62
CA ASP A 69 19.58 -2.22 0.95
C ASP A 69 19.42 -3.37 1.94
N ALA A 70 18.98 -4.53 1.47
CA ALA A 70 18.98 -5.78 2.20
C ALA A 70 19.67 -6.88 1.37
N VAL A 71 20.49 -7.67 2.06
CA VAL A 71 21.00 -8.95 1.54
C VAL A 71 20.15 -10.05 2.16
N VAL A 72 19.49 -10.82 1.34
CA VAL A 72 18.62 -11.93 1.73
C VAL A 72 19.22 -13.23 1.21
N GLU A 73 19.67 -14.07 2.11
CA GLU A 73 20.15 -15.43 1.82
C GLU A 73 19.01 -16.41 2.11
N GLY A 74 18.28 -16.80 1.08
CA GLY A 74 17.23 -17.81 1.19
C GLY A 74 17.82 -19.19 1.37
N LEU A 75 17.21 -19.97 2.25
CA LEU A 75 17.74 -21.28 2.67
C LEU A 75 17.33 -22.43 1.73
N GLY A 76 16.29 -22.23 0.88
CA GLY A 76 15.70 -23.30 0.05
C GLY A 76 14.80 -24.27 0.83
N TYR A 77 14.61 -24.04 2.12
CA TYR A 77 13.70 -24.80 2.98
C TYR A 77 13.13 -23.92 4.10
N PHE A 78 12.03 -24.37 4.71
CA PHE A 78 11.43 -23.68 5.85
C PHE A 78 12.03 -24.17 7.17
N LEU A 79 12.29 -23.21 8.05
CA LEU A 79 12.75 -23.45 9.41
C LEU A 79 11.58 -23.95 10.30
N PRO A 80 11.86 -24.66 11.39
CA PRO A 80 10.86 -24.89 12.44
C PRO A 80 10.39 -23.55 13.03
N VAL A 81 9.07 -23.41 13.17
CA VAL A 81 8.47 -22.18 13.70
C VAL A 81 8.21 -22.35 15.19
N GLU A 82 9.13 -21.84 16.03
CA GLU A 82 9.10 -22.04 17.49
C GLU A 82 8.37 -20.89 18.23
N ALA A 83 8.14 -19.77 17.56
CA ALA A 83 7.50 -18.59 18.15
C ALA A 83 6.51 -17.95 17.16
N PRO A 84 5.49 -17.22 17.65
CA PRO A 84 4.57 -16.50 16.79
C PRO A 84 5.29 -15.53 15.83
N VAL A 85 4.79 -15.44 14.60
CA VAL A 85 5.29 -14.51 13.57
C VAL A 85 4.62 -13.15 13.79
N ASP A 86 5.38 -12.14 14.20
CA ASP A 86 4.86 -10.79 14.42
C ASP A 86 4.78 -10.01 13.10
N CYS A 87 3.55 -9.81 12.63
CA CYS A 87 3.26 -9.02 11.42
C CYS A 87 3.13 -7.52 11.71
N CYS A 88 3.35 -7.05 12.94
CA CYS A 88 3.09 -5.67 13.36
C CYS A 88 1.65 -5.23 12.98
N GLU A 89 1.50 -4.23 12.10
CA GLU A 89 0.23 -3.80 11.54
C GLU A 89 0.11 -4.09 10.03
N SER A 90 1.07 -4.85 9.48
CA SER A 90 1.20 -5.09 8.04
C SER A 90 0.25 -6.18 7.53
N GLY A 91 -0.81 -5.76 6.85
CA GLY A 91 -1.71 -6.68 6.15
C GLY A 91 -1.04 -7.45 5.00
N SER A 92 -0.04 -6.86 4.35
CA SER A 92 0.74 -7.54 3.30
C SER A 92 1.57 -8.66 3.90
N THR A 93 2.30 -8.40 4.99
CA THR A 93 3.09 -9.43 5.68
C THR A 93 2.21 -10.60 6.10
N LEU A 94 1.10 -10.33 6.80
CA LEU A 94 0.19 -11.38 7.25
C LEU A 94 -0.35 -12.21 6.08
N ARG A 95 -0.99 -11.56 5.09
CA ARG A 95 -1.70 -12.26 4.01
C ARG A 95 -0.78 -12.98 3.03
N PHE A 96 0.45 -12.47 2.83
CA PHE A 96 1.41 -13.16 1.97
C PHE A 96 2.02 -14.38 2.66
N LEU A 97 2.17 -14.34 3.99
CA LEU A 97 2.80 -15.43 4.73
C LEU A 97 1.85 -16.57 5.10
N ILE A 98 0.54 -16.32 5.21
CA ILE A 98 -0.42 -17.38 5.55
C ILE A 98 -0.31 -18.60 4.63
N PRO A 99 -0.38 -18.49 3.28
CA PRO A 99 -0.22 -19.64 2.40
C PRO A 99 1.19 -20.24 2.44
N LEU A 100 2.23 -19.44 2.63
CA LEU A 100 3.61 -19.92 2.74
C LEU A 100 3.82 -20.72 4.02
N ALA A 101 3.24 -20.31 5.13
CA ALA A 101 3.27 -21.07 6.39
C ALA A 101 2.68 -22.47 6.21
N SER A 102 1.62 -22.60 5.42
CA SER A 102 1.00 -23.90 5.13
C SER A 102 1.84 -24.82 4.25
N LEU A 103 2.94 -24.36 3.67
CA LEU A 103 3.92 -25.25 3.00
C LEU A 103 4.80 -26.00 4.01
N THR A 104 4.86 -25.51 5.26
CA THR A 104 5.64 -26.15 6.33
C THR A 104 4.98 -27.42 6.88
N GLY A 105 3.66 -27.53 6.74
CA GLY A 105 2.85 -28.56 7.40
C GLY A 105 2.76 -28.41 8.92
N GLN A 106 3.35 -27.36 9.50
CA GLN A 106 3.39 -27.09 10.95
C GLN A 106 2.22 -26.21 11.38
N GLU A 107 1.95 -26.15 12.68
CA GLU A 107 1.13 -25.10 13.26
C GLU A 107 1.94 -23.82 13.30
N VAL A 108 1.42 -22.75 12.68
CA VAL A 108 2.03 -21.42 12.67
C VAL A 108 1.03 -20.41 13.18
N THR A 109 1.43 -19.64 14.20
CA THR A 109 0.63 -18.55 14.75
C THR A 109 1.21 -17.20 14.32
N PHE A 110 0.35 -16.35 13.78
CA PHE A 110 0.63 -14.97 13.46
C PHE A 110 0.03 -14.05 14.51
N VAL A 111 0.78 -13.03 14.90
CA VAL A 111 0.31 -11.97 15.81
C VAL A 111 0.46 -10.61 15.14
N GLY A 112 -0.29 -9.64 15.63
CA GLY A 112 -0.26 -8.29 15.08
C GLY A 112 -0.78 -7.26 16.07
N ARG A 113 -0.73 -5.99 15.67
CA ARG A 113 -1.13 -4.84 16.47
C ARG A 113 -2.16 -3.99 15.73
N GLY A 114 -2.71 -2.99 16.43
CA GLY A 114 -3.75 -2.15 15.88
C GLY A 114 -4.94 -3.00 15.44
N ARG A 115 -5.51 -2.68 14.29
CA ARG A 115 -6.66 -3.42 13.74
C ARG A 115 -6.30 -4.67 12.93
N LEU A 116 -5.01 -5.09 12.87
CA LEU A 116 -4.60 -6.15 11.94
C LEU A 116 -5.37 -7.46 12.17
N MET A 117 -5.54 -7.87 13.43
CA MET A 117 -6.26 -9.12 13.77
C MET A 117 -7.78 -9.00 13.63
N GLU A 118 -8.32 -7.79 13.54
CA GLU A 118 -9.75 -7.54 13.31
C GLU A 118 -10.10 -7.51 11.80
N ARG A 119 -9.09 -7.30 10.94
CA ARG A 119 -9.30 -7.24 9.49
C ARG A 119 -9.76 -8.59 8.97
N PRO A 120 -10.79 -8.64 8.10
CA PRO A 120 -11.37 -9.90 7.65
C PRO A 120 -10.34 -10.76 6.90
N GLN A 121 -10.31 -12.05 7.24
CA GLN A 121 -9.53 -13.08 6.57
C GLN A 121 -10.44 -14.17 5.98
N SER A 122 -11.72 -13.87 5.80
CA SER A 122 -12.77 -14.82 5.36
C SER A 122 -12.43 -15.55 4.05
N VAL A 123 -11.65 -14.93 3.16
CA VAL A 123 -11.20 -15.55 1.90
C VAL A 123 -10.32 -16.77 2.21
N TYR A 124 -9.32 -16.63 3.08
CA TYR A 124 -8.48 -17.75 3.48
C TYR A 124 -9.21 -18.73 4.38
N GLU A 125 -10.06 -18.26 5.31
CA GLU A 125 -10.86 -19.13 6.15
C GLU A 125 -11.71 -20.11 5.33
N ALA A 126 -12.39 -19.62 4.29
CA ALA A 126 -13.17 -20.45 3.39
C ALA A 126 -12.30 -21.47 2.65
N LEU A 127 -11.18 -21.03 2.08
CA LEU A 127 -10.24 -21.87 1.35
C LEU A 127 -9.65 -22.98 2.24
N TYR A 128 -9.21 -22.65 3.46
CA TYR A 128 -8.64 -23.62 4.38
C TYR A 128 -9.67 -24.66 4.83
N ARG A 129 -10.90 -24.22 5.07
CA ARG A 129 -12.03 -25.12 5.39
C ARG A 129 -12.33 -26.10 4.24
N GLU A 130 -12.32 -25.61 2.99
CA GLU A 130 -12.53 -26.46 1.80
C GLU A 130 -11.45 -27.54 1.65
N GLN A 131 -10.21 -27.22 2.03
CA GLN A 131 -9.11 -28.17 2.02
C GLN A 131 -8.97 -29.01 3.30
N GLY A 132 -9.86 -28.82 4.28
CA GLY A 132 -9.81 -29.52 5.56
C GLY A 132 -8.62 -29.13 6.44
N LEU A 133 -8.07 -27.93 6.23
CA LEU A 133 -6.97 -27.36 7.01
C LEU A 133 -7.49 -26.53 8.18
N ARG A 134 -6.67 -26.41 9.23
CA ARG A 134 -7.01 -25.57 10.37
C ARG A 134 -6.77 -24.09 10.07
N PHE A 135 -7.76 -23.27 10.40
CA PHE A 135 -7.69 -21.83 10.35
C PHE A 135 -8.46 -21.26 11.54
N ALA A 136 -7.77 -20.58 12.45
CA ALA A 136 -8.37 -20.02 13.65
C ALA A 136 -7.92 -18.58 13.86
N GLN A 137 -8.84 -17.63 13.70
CA GLN A 137 -8.60 -16.21 13.94
C GLN A 137 -9.26 -15.75 15.23
N SER A 138 -8.54 -14.97 16.03
CA SER A 138 -8.99 -14.33 17.26
C SER A 138 -8.38 -12.94 17.38
N PRO A 139 -8.84 -12.10 18.31
CA PRO A 139 -8.21 -10.80 18.59
C PRO A 139 -6.73 -10.89 19.00
N SER A 140 -6.28 -12.02 19.53
CA SER A 140 -4.90 -12.24 19.97
C SER A 140 -3.98 -12.80 18.90
N GLY A 141 -4.51 -13.30 17.78
CA GLY A 141 -3.70 -13.85 16.70
C GLY A 141 -4.49 -14.72 15.74
N LEU A 142 -3.80 -15.20 14.72
CA LEU A 142 -4.32 -16.09 13.70
C LEU A 142 -3.42 -17.32 13.60
N THR A 143 -3.99 -18.51 13.76
CA THR A 143 -3.27 -19.79 13.68
C THR A 143 -3.71 -20.58 12.47
N VAL A 144 -2.75 -21.09 11.70
CA VAL A 144 -2.96 -22.02 10.58
C VAL A 144 -2.17 -23.29 10.80
N GLU A 145 -2.70 -24.41 10.32
CA GLU A 145 -2.03 -25.72 10.38
C GLU A 145 -2.49 -26.60 9.20
N GLY A 146 -1.56 -27.34 8.66
CA GLY A 146 -1.77 -28.27 7.55
C GLY A 146 -1.13 -27.78 6.25
N ALA A 147 -1.00 -28.70 5.29
CA ALA A 147 -0.31 -28.46 4.04
C ALA A 147 -1.30 -28.16 2.92
N LEU A 148 -1.10 -27.03 2.22
CA LEU A 148 -1.83 -26.71 0.99
C LEU A 148 -1.56 -27.76 -0.09
N SER A 149 -2.57 -28.05 -0.90
CA SER A 149 -2.48 -28.92 -2.08
C SER A 149 -2.56 -28.11 -3.36
N SER A 150 -1.91 -28.58 -4.44
CA SER A 150 -2.17 -28.01 -5.77
C SER A 150 -3.59 -28.37 -6.24
N GLY A 151 -4.19 -27.54 -7.08
CA GLY A 151 -5.52 -27.76 -7.61
C GLY A 151 -6.25 -26.46 -7.95
N ASP A 152 -7.58 -26.53 -8.05
CA ASP A 152 -8.42 -25.41 -8.40
C ASP A 152 -8.86 -24.65 -7.13
N TYR A 153 -8.73 -23.35 -7.16
CA TYR A 153 -9.08 -22.43 -6.09
C TYR A 153 -10.06 -21.38 -6.61
N THR A 154 -11.13 -21.14 -5.88
CA THR A 154 -12.09 -20.07 -6.20
C THR A 154 -12.06 -19.01 -5.12
N LEU A 155 -11.84 -17.74 -5.50
CA LEU A 155 -11.74 -16.63 -4.58
C LEU A 155 -12.56 -15.44 -5.05
N ALA A 156 -13.08 -14.65 -4.09
CA ALA A 156 -13.67 -13.36 -4.41
C ALA A 156 -12.59 -12.38 -4.91
N GLY A 157 -12.80 -11.78 -6.08
CA GLY A 157 -11.84 -10.88 -6.72
C GLY A 157 -11.82 -9.45 -6.17
N ASN A 158 -12.83 -9.08 -5.35
CA ASN A 158 -13.07 -7.70 -4.88
C ASN A 158 -12.81 -7.46 -3.38
N VAL A 159 -12.28 -8.44 -2.65
CA VAL A 159 -11.99 -8.25 -1.22
C VAL A 159 -10.60 -7.63 -1.03
N SER A 160 -9.57 -8.30 -1.51
CA SER A 160 -8.20 -7.78 -1.52
C SER A 160 -7.30 -8.63 -2.41
N SER A 161 -6.54 -8.00 -3.30
CA SER A 161 -5.50 -8.66 -4.12
C SER A 161 -4.38 -9.30 -3.29
N GLN A 162 -4.26 -8.98 -2.00
CA GLN A 162 -3.27 -9.59 -1.11
C GLN A 162 -3.52 -11.08 -0.89
N PHE A 163 -4.78 -11.53 -0.90
CA PHE A 163 -5.10 -12.97 -0.82
C PHE A 163 -4.60 -13.73 -2.04
N ILE A 164 -4.80 -13.16 -3.22
CA ILE A 164 -4.36 -13.73 -4.49
C ILE A 164 -2.83 -13.74 -4.54
N SER A 165 -2.20 -12.62 -4.16
CA SER A 165 -0.73 -12.49 -4.12
C SER A 165 -0.10 -13.51 -3.16
N GLY A 166 -0.71 -13.74 -1.99
CA GLY A 166 -0.22 -14.75 -1.03
C GLY A 166 -0.22 -16.17 -1.62
N LEU A 167 -1.30 -16.55 -2.31
CA LEU A 167 -1.35 -17.84 -3.03
C LEU A 167 -0.33 -17.90 -4.16
N LEU A 168 -0.13 -16.81 -4.90
CA LEU A 168 0.88 -16.76 -5.96
C LEU A 168 2.30 -17.03 -5.43
N PHE A 169 2.63 -16.64 -4.19
CA PHE A 169 3.94 -16.99 -3.61
C PHE A 169 4.07 -18.47 -3.28
N ALA A 170 3.00 -19.13 -2.84
CA ALA A 170 3.03 -20.49 -2.33
C ALA A 170 2.80 -21.56 -3.42
N LEU A 171 1.80 -21.36 -4.28
CA LEU A 171 1.35 -22.39 -5.23
C LEU A 171 2.42 -22.84 -6.24
N PRO A 172 3.34 -21.99 -6.74
CA PRO A 172 4.41 -22.44 -7.63
C PRO A 172 5.35 -23.49 -7.01
N LEU A 173 5.47 -23.50 -5.67
CA LEU A 173 6.34 -24.42 -4.93
C LEU A 173 5.71 -25.81 -4.72
N LEU A 174 4.41 -25.97 -4.98
CA LEU A 174 3.72 -27.25 -4.92
C LEU A 174 4.03 -28.11 -6.15
N GLY A 175 3.89 -29.42 -6.03
CA GLY A 175 4.26 -30.36 -7.10
C GLY A 175 3.36 -30.34 -8.34
N GLY A 176 2.11 -29.89 -8.23
CA GLY A 176 1.13 -29.87 -9.31
C GLY A 176 0.77 -28.46 -9.77
N THR A 177 0.19 -28.33 -10.97
CA THR A 177 -0.37 -27.07 -11.46
C THR A 177 -1.60 -26.67 -10.63
N SER A 178 -1.72 -25.38 -10.33
CA SER A 178 -2.90 -24.81 -9.68
C SER A 178 -3.59 -23.78 -10.57
N THR A 179 -4.91 -23.63 -10.38
CA THR A 179 -5.72 -22.63 -11.08
C THR A 179 -6.42 -21.76 -10.05
N LEU A 180 -6.33 -20.45 -10.21
CA LEU A 180 -7.10 -19.48 -9.41
C LEU A 180 -8.24 -18.94 -10.26
N HIS A 181 -9.48 -19.22 -9.86
CA HIS A 181 -10.70 -18.65 -10.44
C HIS A 181 -11.16 -17.49 -9.59
N LEU A 182 -11.09 -16.27 -10.13
CA LEU A 182 -11.47 -15.05 -9.43
C LEU A 182 -12.91 -14.71 -9.76
N LEU A 183 -13.77 -14.66 -8.75
CA LEU A 183 -15.16 -14.24 -8.90
C LEU A 183 -15.24 -12.73 -9.17
N PRO A 184 -15.91 -12.29 -10.23
CA PRO A 184 -16.04 -10.87 -10.56
C PRO A 184 -16.84 -10.07 -9.49
N PRO A 185 -16.58 -8.76 -9.37
CA PRO A 185 -15.55 -8.00 -10.09
C PRO A 185 -14.14 -8.32 -9.59
N VAL A 186 -13.14 -8.32 -10.50
CA VAL A 186 -11.73 -8.46 -10.14
C VAL A 186 -11.14 -7.06 -10.01
N GLU A 187 -10.86 -6.67 -8.78
CA GLU A 187 -10.31 -5.36 -8.45
C GLU A 187 -8.83 -5.45 -8.07
N SER A 188 -8.11 -4.32 -8.22
CA SER A 188 -6.66 -4.26 -7.96
C SER A 188 -5.85 -5.30 -8.73
N ARG A 189 -6.22 -5.53 -9.99
CA ARG A 189 -5.51 -6.44 -10.90
C ARG A 189 -4.03 -6.06 -11.04
N SER A 190 -3.73 -4.79 -11.06
CA SER A 190 -2.37 -4.25 -11.08
C SER A 190 -1.47 -4.84 -9.97
N TYR A 191 -2.00 -5.00 -8.75
CA TYR A 191 -1.24 -5.59 -7.65
C TYR A 191 -0.99 -7.09 -7.82
N ILE A 192 -1.87 -7.81 -8.53
CA ILE A 192 -1.66 -9.22 -8.91
C ILE A 192 -0.52 -9.26 -9.94
N ASP A 193 -0.56 -8.41 -10.95
CA ASP A 193 0.44 -8.34 -12.01
C ASP A 193 1.80 -7.84 -11.48
N MET A 194 1.83 -6.94 -10.51
CA MET A 194 3.06 -6.60 -9.75
C MET A 194 3.67 -7.85 -9.09
N THR A 195 2.85 -8.69 -8.44
CA THR A 195 3.34 -9.94 -7.84
C THR A 195 3.95 -10.85 -8.88
N ARG A 196 3.25 -11.08 -9.99
CA ARG A 196 3.72 -11.90 -11.11
C ARG A 196 5.01 -11.35 -11.74
N SER A 197 5.11 -10.05 -11.89
CA SER A 197 6.30 -9.39 -12.44
C SER A 197 7.53 -9.59 -11.54
N VAL A 198 7.37 -9.39 -10.22
CA VAL A 198 8.48 -9.64 -9.28
C VAL A 198 8.85 -11.11 -9.28
N GLN A 199 7.87 -12.03 -9.23
CA GLN A 199 8.12 -13.46 -9.31
C GLN A 199 8.89 -13.86 -10.59
N ALA A 200 8.54 -13.27 -11.73
CA ALA A 200 9.23 -13.51 -12.99
C ALA A 200 10.72 -13.12 -12.95
N ALA A 201 11.05 -11.99 -12.25
CA ALA A 201 12.45 -11.60 -12.02
C ALA A 201 13.21 -12.65 -11.18
N PHE A 202 12.51 -13.37 -10.30
CA PHE A 202 13.05 -14.48 -9.50
C PHE A 202 12.83 -15.88 -10.14
N GLY A 203 12.49 -15.94 -11.43
CA GLY A 203 12.40 -17.17 -12.21
C GLY A 203 11.10 -17.96 -12.06
N VAL A 204 10.09 -17.43 -11.39
CA VAL A 204 8.77 -18.06 -11.20
C VAL A 204 7.72 -17.39 -12.08
N THR A 205 6.90 -18.19 -12.77
CA THR A 205 5.92 -17.67 -13.73
C THR A 205 4.52 -18.19 -13.47
N SER A 206 3.54 -17.39 -13.84
CA SER A 206 2.13 -17.71 -13.91
C SER A 206 1.50 -16.99 -15.09
N ARG A 207 0.34 -17.40 -15.55
CA ARG A 207 -0.29 -16.75 -16.70
C ARG A 207 -1.79 -16.54 -16.49
N TRP A 208 -2.30 -15.44 -16.99
CA TRP A 208 -3.72 -15.27 -17.18
C TRP A 208 -4.18 -16.18 -18.34
N VAL A 209 -5.17 -17.02 -18.08
CA VAL A 209 -5.82 -17.86 -19.10
C VAL A 209 -6.93 -17.05 -19.77
N ASP A 210 -7.64 -16.26 -18.95
CA ASP A 210 -8.66 -15.31 -19.33
C ASP A 210 -8.66 -14.12 -18.35
N GLU A 211 -9.70 -13.30 -18.35
CA GLU A 211 -9.79 -12.09 -17.50
C GLU A 211 -9.87 -12.39 -16.00
N THR A 212 -10.31 -13.59 -15.63
CA THR A 212 -10.59 -13.98 -14.24
C THR A 212 -9.84 -15.23 -13.78
N THR A 213 -9.11 -15.89 -14.67
CA THR A 213 -8.46 -17.18 -14.39
C THR A 213 -6.94 -17.08 -14.52
N LEU A 214 -6.24 -17.43 -13.45
CA LEU A 214 -4.78 -17.55 -13.41
C LEU A 214 -4.37 -19.01 -13.34
N GLU A 215 -3.48 -19.46 -14.23
CA GLU A 215 -2.82 -20.75 -14.18
C GLU A 215 -1.41 -20.57 -13.58
N ILE A 216 -1.10 -21.40 -12.59
CA ILE A 216 0.18 -21.41 -11.87
C ILE A 216 0.79 -22.81 -12.00
N PRO A 217 1.76 -23.01 -12.90
CA PRO A 217 2.50 -24.26 -12.96
C PRO A 217 3.20 -24.53 -11.63
N GLY A 218 3.11 -25.75 -11.13
CA GLY A 218 3.82 -26.18 -9.94
C GLY A 218 5.23 -26.70 -10.23
N GLY A 219 5.95 -27.13 -9.19
CA GLY A 219 7.31 -27.64 -9.29
C GLY A 219 8.34 -26.57 -9.67
N GLN A 220 8.00 -25.29 -9.53
CA GLN A 220 8.92 -24.20 -9.78
C GLN A 220 9.79 -23.91 -8.55
N ALA A 221 10.92 -23.27 -8.76
CA ALA A 221 11.80 -22.80 -7.69
C ALA A 221 12.17 -21.35 -7.93
N TYR A 222 12.12 -20.54 -6.87
CA TYR A 222 12.65 -19.18 -6.90
C TYR A 222 14.19 -19.23 -7.06
N ARG A 223 14.73 -18.26 -7.79
CA ARG A 223 16.17 -18.13 -8.04
C ARG A 223 16.67 -16.79 -7.50
N PRO A 224 17.87 -16.75 -6.90
CA PRO A 224 18.45 -15.51 -6.42
C PRO A 224 18.52 -14.44 -7.51
N CYS A 225 18.21 -13.19 -7.13
CA CYS A 225 18.19 -12.08 -8.05
C CYS A 225 18.67 -10.79 -7.36
N ASN A 226 19.38 -9.94 -8.11
CA ASN A 226 19.61 -8.56 -7.72
C ASN A 226 18.45 -7.71 -8.18
N TYR A 227 17.62 -7.24 -7.24
CA TYR A 227 16.40 -6.51 -7.53
C TYR A 227 16.47 -5.09 -6.96
N THR A 228 16.16 -4.09 -7.78
CA THR A 228 16.06 -2.70 -7.32
C THR A 228 14.59 -2.30 -7.28
N VAL A 229 14.13 -1.88 -6.12
CA VAL A 229 12.74 -1.43 -5.91
C VAL A 229 12.55 -0.08 -6.57
N GLU A 230 11.50 0.05 -7.38
CA GLU A 230 11.13 1.32 -8.02
C GLU A 230 10.43 2.29 -7.06
N GLY A 231 10.32 3.57 -7.45
CA GLY A 231 9.61 4.57 -6.65
C GLY A 231 8.12 4.28 -6.50
N ASP A 232 7.57 4.67 -5.37
CA ASP A 232 6.19 4.40 -4.95
C ASP A 232 5.21 5.44 -5.49
N TYR A 233 4.38 5.07 -6.46
CA TYR A 233 3.32 5.94 -6.97
C TYR A 233 2.23 6.23 -5.96
N SER A 234 1.98 5.32 -5.05
CA SER A 234 1.00 5.49 -3.98
C SER A 234 1.42 6.59 -2.99
N GLN A 235 2.72 6.64 -2.65
CA GLN A 235 3.29 7.69 -1.80
C GLN A 235 3.52 8.99 -2.60
N ALA A 236 3.92 8.87 -3.84
CA ALA A 236 4.11 10.00 -4.74
C ALA A 236 2.81 10.79 -5.01
N ALA A 237 1.65 10.19 -4.81
CA ALA A 237 0.36 10.84 -4.94
C ALA A 237 0.20 12.05 -4.00
N PHE A 238 0.78 12.02 -2.80
CA PHE A 238 0.71 13.14 -1.86
C PHE A 238 1.42 14.40 -2.39
N PRO A 239 2.71 14.36 -2.75
CA PRO A 239 3.35 15.52 -3.37
C PRO A 239 2.82 15.84 -4.76
N ALA A 240 2.27 14.87 -5.51
CA ALA A 240 1.64 15.14 -6.81
C ALA A 240 0.36 15.99 -6.65
N VAL A 241 -0.51 15.66 -5.68
CA VAL A 241 -1.69 16.47 -5.36
C VAL A 241 -1.27 17.84 -4.84
N LEU A 242 -0.28 17.91 -3.94
CA LEU A 242 0.25 19.19 -3.48
C LEU A 242 0.72 20.05 -4.66
N GLY A 243 1.50 19.47 -5.57
CA GLY A 243 2.01 20.16 -6.76
C GLY A 243 0.89 20.59 -7.72
N ALA A 244 -0.13 19.78 -7.92
CA ALA A 244 -1.27 20.12 -8.77
C ALA A 244 -2.05 21.34 -8.22
N VAL A 245 -2.18 21.45 -6.89
CA VAL A 245 -2.90 22.55 -6.25
C VAL A 245 -2.06 23.82 -6.19
N THR A 246 -0.79 23.71 -5.79
CA THR A 246 0.05 24.89 -5.49
C THR A 246 0.96 25.31 -6.65
N GLY A 247 1.31 24.38 -7.54
CA GLY A 247 2.44 24.52 -8.48
C GLY A 247 3.78 24.33 -7.77
N GLY A 248 4.88 24.56 -8.49
CA GLY A 248 6.24 24.61 -7.94
C GLY A 248 6.88 23.28 -7.51
N VAL A 249 6.14 22.20 -7.44
CA VAL A 249 6.67 20.89 -7.05
C VAL A 249 7.23 20.15 -8.25
N THR A 250 8.46 19.63 -8.10
CA THR A 250 9.07 18.67 -9.02
C THR A 250 9.20 17.32 -8.33
N LEU A 251 8.49 16.31 -8.86
CA LEU A 251 8.45 14.96 -8.32
C LEU A 251 9.40 14.05 -9.11
N THR A 252 10.33 13.40 -8.41
CA THR A 252 11.37 12.54 -9.00
C THR A 252 11.29 11.10 -8.50
N GLY A 253 12.08 10.20 -9.08
CA GLY A 253 12.24 8.82 -8.60
C GLY A 253 11.17 7.85 -9.10
N LEU A 254 10.26 8.26 -9.99
CA LEU A 254 9.20 7.40 -10.54
C LEU A 254 9.61 6.77 -11.87
N ALA A 255 9.48 5.45 -11.93
CA ALA A 255 9.73 4.67 -13.14
C ALA A 255 8.55 4.76 -14.13
N GLU A 256 8.86 4.66 -15.44
CA GLU A 256 7.89 4.49 -16.51
C GLU A 256 8.53 3.63 -17.60
N PRO A 257 7.86 2.58 -18.07
CA PRO A 257 6.55 2.10 -17.60
C PRO A 257 6.59 1.51 -16.21
N THR A 258 5.42 1.45 -15.54
CA THR A 258 5.23 0.79 -14.24
C THR A 258 3.95 -0.05 -14.23
N LEU A 259 3.92 -1.07 -13.37
CA LEU A 259 2.71 -1.87 -13.12
C LEU A 259 1.93 -1.39 -11.89
N GLN A 260 2.40 -0.35 -11.19
CA GLN A 260 1.69 0.19 -10.04
C GLN A 260 0.38 0.85 -10.48
N GLY A 261 -0.77 0.32 -10.01
CA GLY A 261 -2.10 0.86 -10.32
C GLY A 261 -2.27 2.31 -9.87
N ASP A 262 -1.57 2.69 -8.81
CA ASP A 262 -1.59 4.05 -8.28
C ASP A 262 -0.91 5.08 -9.21
N ALA A 263 -0.26 4.66 -10.31
CA ALA A 263 0.17 5.55 -11.39
C ALA A 263 -1.02 6.28 -12.05
N ALA A 264 -2.24 5.76 -11.86
CA ALA A 264 -3.50 6.41 -12.24
C ALA A 264 -3.63 7.83 -11.66
N ILE A 265 -2.90 8.17 -10.57
CA ILE A 265 -2.89 9.54 -10.02
C ILE A 265 -2.59 10.59 -11.08
N LEU A 266 -1.66 10.33 -12.00
CA LEU A 266 -1.29 11.29 -13.03
C LEU A 266 -2.42 11.51 -14.05
N ASP A 267 -3.16 10.45 -14.39
CA ASP A 267 -4.31 10.56 -15.27
C ASP A 267 -5.49 11.26 -14.57
N ILE A 268 -5.73 10.93 -13.30
CA ILE A 268 -6.76 11.59 -12.49
C ILE A 268 -6.46 13.10 -12.40
N LEU A 269 -5.23 13.49 -12.08
CA LEU A 269 -4.83 14.89 -12.01
C LEU A 269 -5.00 15.61 -13.36
N ARG A 270 -4.66 14.95 -14.48
CA ARG A 270 -4.87 15.53 -15.83
C ARG A 270 -6.35 15.74 -16.11
N ARG A 271 -7.21 14.79 -15.74
CA ARG A 271 -8.68 14.92 -15.88
C ARG A 271 -9.26 16.02 -14.98
N CYS A 272 -8.61 16.32 -13.85
CA CYS A 272 -8.96 17.47 -13.01
C CYS A 272 -8.41 18.81 -13.53
N GLY A 273 -7.70 18.84 -14.68
CA GLY A 273 -7.16 20.07 -15.25
C GLY A 273 -5.77 20.46 -14.72
N ALA A 274 -5.10 19.63 -13.96
CA ALA A 274 -3.76 19.92 -13.47
C ALA A 274 -2.75 20.08 -14.63
N ASP A 275 -1.92 21.14 -14.55
CA ASP A 275 -0.82 21.38 -15.48
C ASP A 275 0.47 20.74 -14.95
N PHE A 276 0.94 19.71 -15.60
CA PHE A 276 2.24 19.10 -15.34
C PHE A 276 2.87 18.52 -16.60
N SER A 277 4.17 18.42 -16.59
CA SER A 277 4.93 17.80 -17.67
C SER A 277 6.07 16.94 -17.13
N ARG A 278 6.35 15.83 -17.80
CA ARG A 278 7.52 15.02 -17.54
C ARG A 278 8.74 15.64 -18.24
N THR A 279 9.83 15.80 -17.51
CA THR A 279 11.11 16.33 -17.96
C THR A 279 12.25 15.39 -17.52
N GLU A 280 13.47 15.68 -17.90
CA GLU A 280 14.65 14.94 -17.39
C GLU A 280 14.82 15.08 -15.88
N GLN A 281 14.31 16.16 -15.29
CA GLN A 281 14.36 16.42 -13.85
C GLN A 281 13.25 15.71 -13.06
N GLY A 282 12.23 15.17 -13.74
CA GLY A 282 11.07 14.54 -13.11
C GLY A 282 9.74 15.09 -13.64
N ILE A 283 8.69 14.94 -12.85
CA ILE A 283 7.36 15.47 -13.15
C ILE A 283 7.24 16.86 -12.53
N VAL A 284 7.17 17.89 -13.35
CA VAL A 284 7.10 19.29 -12.92
C VAL A 284 5.65 19.75 -12.93
N PHE A 285 5.13 20.16 -11.78
CA PHE A 285 3.77 20.69 -11.63
C PHE A 285 3.76 22.21 -11.70
N ARG A 286 2.75 22.76 -12.37
CA ARG A 286 2.45 24.19 -12.45
C ARG A 286 1.04 24.43 -11.93
N LYS A 287 0.82 25.58 -11.34
CA LYS A 287 -0.50 25.95 -10.83
C LYS A 287 -1.47 26.15 -12.01
N ALA A 288 -2.63 25.48 -11.91
CA ALA A 288 -3.75 25.62 -12.84
C ALA A 288 -5.07 25.55 -12.10
N PRO A 289 -6.17 26.09 -12.64
CA PRO A 289 -7.49 25.86 -12.11
C PRO A 289 -7.83 24.35 -12.16
N LEU A 290 -8.37 23.83 -11.06
CA LEU A 290 -8.77 22.43 -10.95
C LEU A 290 -10.31 22.34 -10.94
N HIS A 291 -10.84 21.33 -11.63
CA HIS A 291 -12.27 21.05 -11.67
C HIS A 291 -12.58 19.62 -11.21
N GLY A 292 -13.79 19.44 -10.73
CA GLY A 292 -14.26 18.14 -10.24
C GLY A 292 -14.31 17.08 -11.35
N THR A 293 -14.18 15.82 -10.94
CA THR A 293 -14.25 14.69 -11.88
C THR A 293 -14.79 13.44 -11.21
N ASP A 294 -15.18 12.46 -12.01
CA ASP A 294 -15.59 11.12 -11.57
C ASP A 294 -14.34 10.22 -11.49
N ILE A 295 -14.09 9.61 -10.33
CA ILE A 295 -12.89 8.81 -10.06
C ILE A 295 -13.31 7.40 -9.66
N ASP A 296 -12.72 6.40 -10.30
CA ASP A 296 -12.89 5.00 -9.93
C ASP A 296 -11.68 4.50 -9.14
N LEU A 297 -11.92 4.00 -7.92
CA LEU A 297 -10.89 3.46 -7.03
C LEU A 297 -10.71 1.93 -7.12
N ALA A 298 -11.41 1.25 -8.02
CA ALA A 298 -11.34 -0.22 -8.12
C ALA A 298 -9.90 -0.74 -8.22
N ASP A 299 -9.01 -0.06 -8.96
CA ASP A 299 -7.62 -0.47 -9.15
C ASP A 299 -6.58 0.34 -8.36
N CYS A 300 -6.98 1.44 -7.73
CA CYS A 300 -6.08 2.34 -6.99
C CYS A 300 -6.66 2.81 -5.64
N PRO A 301 -7.14 1.88 -4.78
CA PRO A 301 -7.85 2.25 -3.54
C PRO A 301 -7.01 3.09 -2.58
N ASP A 302 -5.70 2.95 -2.65
CA ASP A 302 -4.79 3.64 -1.75
C ASP A 302 -4.66 5.15 -2.04
N LEU A 303 -5.13 5.62 -3.19
CA LEU A 303 -5.22 7.04 -3.53
C LEU A 303 -6.41 7.75 -2.84
N GLY A 304 -7.41 7.01 -2.34
CA GLY A 304 -8.66 7.57 -1.82
C GLY A 304 -8.48 8.76 -0.88
N PRO A 305 -7.72 8.67 0.21
CA PRO A 305 -7.57 9.75 1.18
C PRO A 305 -7.04 11.06 0.57
N VAL A 306 -5.99 11.01 -0.24
CA VAL A 306 -5.42 12.22 -0.84
C VAL A 306 -6.30 12.78 -1.96
N LEU A 307 -7.08 11.93 -2.65
CA LEU A 307 -8.06 12.38 -3.65
C LEU A 307 -9.27 13.08 -3.00
N MET A 308 -9.64 12.71 -1.77
CA MET A 308 -10.64 13.46 -1.01
C MET A 308 -10.14 14.88 -0.70
N VAL A 309 -8.84 15.04 -0.42
CA VAL A 309 -8.22 16.38 -0.29
C VAL A 309 -8.24 17.11 -1.62
N LEU A 310 -7.81 16.46 -2.72
CA LEU A 310 -7.83 17.07 -4.07
C LEU A 310 -9.20 17.64 -4.42
N GLY A 311 -10.28 16.88 -4.16
CA GLY A 311 -11.64 17.30 -4.46
C GLY A 311 -12.05 18.61 -3.80
N LEU A 312 -11.54 18.94 -2.61
CA LEU A 312 -11.79 20.23 -1.94
C LEU A 312 -11.13 21.43 -2.65
N PHE A 313 -10.08 21.20 -3.43
CA PHE A 313 -9.41 22.25 -4.21
C PHE A 313 -9.96 22.42 -5.62
N CYS A 314 -10.88 21.55 -6.04
CA CYS A 314 -11.61 21.71 -7.30
C CYS A 314 -12.69 22.78 -7.19
N GLU A 315 -13.10 23.35 -8.32
CA GLU A 315 -14.21 24.32 -8.40
C GLU A 315 -15.58 23.63 -8.34
N GLU A 316 -15.65 22.38 -8.80
CA GLU A 316 -16.91 21.63 -8.93
C GLU A 316 -16.88 20.37 -8.07
N GLN A 317 -17.98 19.63 -8.08
CA GLN A 317 -18.13 18.38 -7.34
C GLN A 317 -17.21 17.27 -7.90
N THR A 318 -16.52 16.57 -7.00
CA THR A 318 -15.76 15.34 -7.29
C THR A 318 -16.52 14.15 -6.74
N VAL A 319 -16.65 13.09 -7.55
CA VAL A 319 -17.28 11.84 -7.14
C VAL A 319 -16.25 10.71 -7.20
N ILE A 320 -16.08 10.00 -6.09
CA ILE A 320 -15.17 8.86 -6.00
C ILE A 320 -16.00 7.60 -5.81
N ARG A 321 -15.84 6.62 -6.71
CA ARG A 321 -16.59 5.35 -6.73
C ARG A 321 -15.70 4.17 -6.35
N ASN A 322 -16.35 3.04 -6.03
CA ASN A 322 -15.71 1.78 -5.67
C ASN A 322 -14.75 1.92 -4.47
N ALA A 323 -15.18 2.74 -3.48
CA ALA A 323 -14.38 3.09 -2.31
C ALA A 323 -14.63 2.18 -1.08
N GLU A 324 -15.51 1.17 -1.13
CA GLU A 324 -15.92 0.34 0.02
C GLU A 324 -14.72 -0.26 0.76
N ARG A 325 -13.69 -0.69 0.03
CA ARG A 325 -12.50 -1.30 0.62
C ARG A 325 -11.68 -0.37 1.50
N LEU A 326 -11.89 0.94 1.40
CA LEU A 326 -11.26 1.91 2.30
C LEU A 326 -11.71 1.75 3.76
N ARG A 327 -12.92 1.18 4.00
CA ARG A 327 -13.47 0.98 5.35
C ARG A 327 -12.78 -0.13 6.13
N ILE A 328 -12.13 -1.07 5.44
CA ILE A 328 -11.49 -2.26 6.04
C ILE A 328 -9.96 -2.20 6.01
N LYS A 329 -9.41 -0.99 5.88
CA LYS A 329 -7.95 -0.74 5.91
C LYS A 329 -7.45 -0.57 7.36
N GLU A 330 -6.34 0.13 7.55
CA GLU A 330 -5.74 0.45 8.86
C GLU A 330 -6.71 1.23 9.74
N SER A 331 -7.53 2.08 9.12
CA SER A 331 -8.70 2.74 9.69
C SER A 331 -9.91 2.53 8.76
N ASP A 332 -11.10 2.95 9.14
CA ASP A 332 -12.12 3.32 8.16
C ASP A 332 -11.70 4.66 7.57
N ARG A 333 -10.99 4.60 6.41
CA ARG A 333 -10.41 5.79 5.78
C ARG A 333 -11.46 6.77 5.30
N ILE A 334 -12.67 6.31 4.96
CA ILE A 334 -13.77 7.18 4.55
C ILE A 334 -14.23 8.00 5.75
N GLU A 335 -14.59 7.32 6.84
CA GLU A 335 -15.06 7.98 8.06
C GLU A 335 -13.98 8.91 8.65
N ALA A 336 -12.72 8.46 8.69
CA ALA A 336 -11.61 9.24 9.16
C ALA A 336 -11.44 10.55 8.38
N MET A 337 -11.36 10.46 7.06
CA MET A 337 -11.17 11.65 6.21
C MET A 337 -12.40 12.57 6.22
N GLU A 338 -13.62 12.03 6.17
CA GLU A 338 -14.83 12.85 6.29
C GLU A 338 -14.85 13.63 7.61
N THR A 339 -14.51 12.96 8.72
CA THR A 339 -14.50 13.57 10.04
C THR A 339 -13.49 14.73 10.10
N GLU A 340 -12.25 14.49 9.64
CA GLU A 340 -11.18 15.45 9.78
C GLU A 340 -11.30 16.61 8.78
N LEU A 341 -11.70 16.34 7.55
CA LEU A 341 -11.88 17.38 6.53
C LEU A 341 -13.06 18.33 6.85
N ARG A 342 -14.15 17.81 7.46
CA ARG A 342 -15.27 18.65 7.92
C ARG A 342 -14.87 19.64 9.01
N LYS A 343 -13.92 19.30 9.89
CA LYS A 343 -13.37 20.24 10.89
C LYS A 343 -12.67 21.44 10.24
N CYS A 344 -12.21 21.27 9.01
CA CYS A 344 -11.57 22.32 8.22
C CYS A 344 -12.54 23.04 7.25
N GLY A 345 -13.83 22.77 7.33
CA GLY A 345 -14.83 23.38 6.46
C GLY A 345 -15.14 22.60 5.17
N GLY A 346 -14.57 21.42 4.99
CA GLY A 346 -14.86 20.56 3.84
C GLY A 346 -16.28 20.02 3.88
N VAL A 347 -16.95 19.97 2.73
CA VAL A 347 -18.30 19.40 2.57
C VAL A 347 -18.18 18.11 1.80
N LEU A 348 -18.36 16.99 2.50
CA LEU A 348 -18.24 15.65 1.96
C LEU A 348 -19.37 14.76 2.49
N SER A 349 -19.75 13.77 1.68
CA SER A 349 -20.69 12.73 2.09
C SER A 349 -20.31 11.41 1.43
N SER A 350 -20.63 10.30 2.10
CA SER A 350 -20.47 8.97 1.53
C SER A 350 -21.73 8.14 1.67
N ALA A 351 -22.02 7.33 0.64
CA ALA A 351 -23.11 6.37 0.62
C ALA A 351 -22.65 5.10 -0.10
N GLY A 352 -22.68 3.96 0.62
CA GLY A 352 -22.07 2.74 0.10
C GLY A 352 -20.59 2.97 -0.20
N GLY A 353 -20.17 2.64 -1.42
CA GLY A 353 -18.82 2.85 -1.92
C GLY A 353 -18.62 4.14 -2.71
N THR A 354 -19.56 5.07 -2.67
CA THR A 354 -19.45 6.36 -3.36
C THR A 354 -19.17 7.47 -2.35
N ILE A 355 -18.18 8.31 -2.63
CA ILE A 355 -17.85 9.51 -1.85
C ILE A 355 -18.08 10.71 -2.76
N THR A 356 -18.81 11.69 -2.27
CA THR A 356 -19.09 12.95 -2.95
C THR A 356 -18.44 14.08 -2.19
N ILE A 357 -17.64 14.90 -2.89
CA ILE A 357 -16.91 16.03 -2.33
C ILE A 357 -17.36 17.29 -3.06
N GLU A 358 -17.91 18.25 -2.34
CA GLU A 358 -18.19 19.56 -2.89
C GLU A 358 -16.91 20.39 -2.97
N GLY A 359 -16.53 20.73 -4.19
CA GLY A 359 -15.35 21.56 -4.39
C GLY A 359 -15.57 22.97 -3.85
N CYS A 360 -14.55 23.52 -3.20
CA CYS A 360 -14.59 24.85 -2.64
C CYS A 360 -13.40 25.72 -3.06
N ALA A 361 -12.66 25.27 -4.08
CA ALA A 361 -11.44 25.92 -4.57
C ALA A 361 -10.44 26.22 -3.43
N GLY A 362 -10.43 25.40 -2.38
CA GLY A 362 -9.56 25.56 -1.22
C GLY A 362 -10.03 26.62 -0.20
N ALA A 363 -11.29 27.07 -0.24
CA ALA A 363 -11.88 27.97 0.75
C ALA A 363 -12.11 27.23 2.09
N LEU A 364 -11.03 26.92 2.79
CA LEU A 364 -10.98 26.14 4.02
C LEU A 364 -10.47 26.99 5.18
N HIS A 365 -10.65 26.52 6.42
CA HIS A 365 -10.18 27.19 7.63
C HIS A 365 -9.44 26.22 8.55
N ALA A 366 -8.64 26.76 9.46
CA ALA A 366 -8.04 25.95 10.51
C ALA A 366 -9.12 25.39 11.45
N PRO A 367 -8.97 24.15 11.97
CA PRO A 367 -9.92 23.59 12.91
C PRO A 367 -9.81 24.27 14.27
N ASP A 368 -10.90 24.28 15.05
CA ASP A 368 -10.92 24.78 16.43
C ASP A 368 -10.13 23.87 17.41
N GLY A 369 -9.65 22.73 16.96
CA GLY A 369 -8.97 21.74 17.80
C GLY A 369 -8.01 20.84 17.02
N LEU A 370 -7.68 19.73 17.62
CA LEU A 370 -6.74 18.74 17.12
C LEU A 370 -7.38 17.85 16.06
N LEU A 371 -6.68 17.63 14.95
CA LEU A 371 -7.02 16.62 13.96
C LEU A 371 -6.42 15.27 14.39
N SER A 372 -7.13 14.18 14.09
CA SER A 372 -6.65 12.83 14.36
C SER A 372 -6.02 12.18 13.13
N GLY A 373 -4.87 11.56 13.28
CA GLY A 373 -4.26 10.69 12.28
C GLY A 373 -4.90 9.30 12.19
N HIS A 374 -5.85 8.95 13.09
CA HIS A 374 -6.58 7.68 13.12
C HIS A 374 -5.69 6.44 13.07
N ASN A 375 -4.45 6.54 13.56
CA ASN A 375 -3.41 5.50 13.43
C ASN A 375 -3.22 5.04 11.96
N ASP A 376 -3.43 5.93 10.98
CA ASP A 376 -3.31 5.64 9.55
C ASP A 376 -2.39 6.66 8.87
N HIS A 377 -1.30 6.15 8.30
CA HIS A 377 -0.31 6.98 7.63
C HIS A 377 -0.88 7.80 6.47
N ARG A 378 -1.90 7.27 5.75
CA ARG A 378 -2.51 7.99 4.63
C ARG A 378 -3.39 9.13 5.09
N VAL A 379 -4.05 8.99 6.23
CA VAL A 379 -4.80 10.08 6.85
C VAL A 379 -3.84 11.20 7.26
N VAL A 380 -2.77 10.87 7.98
CA VAL A 380 -1.75 11.86 8.41
C VAL A 380 -1.15 12.59 7.21
N MET A 381 -0.72 11.88 6.17
CA MET A 381 -0.11 12.50 4.99
C MET A 381 -1.12 13.33 4.18
N SER A 382 -2.38 12.90 4.08
CA SER A 382 -3.44 13.67 3.43
C SER A 382 -3.75 14.98 4.15
N LEU A 383 -3.83 14.94 5.48
CA LEU A 383 -4.01 16.16 6.30
C LEU A 383 -2.80 17.09 6.21
N SER A 384 -1.59 16.52 6.05
CA SER A 384 -0.38 17.31 5.80
C SER A 384 -0.43 18.03 4.44
N VAL A 385 -0.90 17.34 3.40
CA VAL A 385 -1.14 17.95 2.08
C VAL A 385 -2.19 19.05 2.18
N LEU A 386 -3.29 18.81 2.91
CA LEU A 386 -4.32 19.83 3.16
C LEU A 386 -3.74 21.10 3.79
N ALA A 387 -2.93 20.94 4.85
CA ALA A 387 -2.29 22.06 5.54
C ALA A 387 -1.47 22.93 4.59
N LEU A 388 -0.60 22.27 3.82
CA LEU A 388 0.32 22.96 2.90
C LEU A 388 -0.39 23.58 1.71
N ALA A 389 -1.38 22.89 1.14
CA ALA A 389 -2.12 23.33 -0.03
C ALA A 389 -3.08 24.50 0.30
N ALA A 390 -3.71 24.47 1.47
CA ALA A 390 -4.62 25.53 1.93
C ALA A 390 -3.90 26.70 2.64
N GLY A 391 -2.62 26.58 2.91
CA GLY A 391 -1.87 27.60 3.67
C GLY A 391 -2.27 27.66 5.15
N LEU A 392 -2.72 26.56 5.72
CA LEU A 392 -3.26 26.48 7.07
C LEU A 392 -2.24 25.90 8.06
N ARG A 393 -2.37 26.30 9.32
CA ARG A 393 -1.65 25.68 10.44
C ARG A 393 -2.55 24.59 11.03
N LEU A 394 -2.17 23.32 10.83
CA LEU A 394 -2.97 22.18 11.28
C LEU A 394 -2.24 21.36 12.35
N PRO A 395 -2.80 21.26 13.57
CA PRO A 395 -2.32 20.36 14.60
C PRO A 395 -2.87 18.94 14.34
N ILE A 396 -2.00 17.93 14.29
CA ILE A 396 -2.34 16.53 13.98
C ILE A 396 -1.79 15.64 15.08
N ASP A 397 -2.63 14.78 15.66
CA ASP A 397 -2.25 13.72 16.58
C ASP A 397 -2.11 12.36 15.85
N GLY A 398 -1.33 11.43 16.45
CA GLY A 398 -1.08 10.13 15.87
C GLY A 398 -0.15 10.19 14.64
N ALA A 399 0.66 11.23 14.54
CA ALA A 399 1.53 11.49 13.39
C ALA A 399 2.63 10.43 13.20
N GLU A 400 2.97 9.65 14.24
CA GLU A 400 3.88 8.51 14.15
C GLU A 400 3.39 7.39 13.21
N ALA A 401 2.13 7.41 12.80
CA ALA A 401 1.58 6.45 11.85
C ALA A 401 2.31 6.45 10.50
N ILE A 402 2.97 7.56 10.10
CA ILE A 402 3.79 7.61 8.88
C ILE A 402 4.90 6.55 8.86
N THR A 403 5.37 6.10 10.03
CA THR A 403 6.42 5.08 10.14
C THR A 403 6.02 3.72 9.55
N LYS A 404 4.72 3.49 9.29
CA LYS A 404 4.22 2.26 8.64
C LYS A 404 4.56 2.18 7.15
N SER A 405 4.80 3.35 6.49
CA SER A 405 5.01 3.37 5.04
C SER A 405 6.07 4.36 4.55
N TRP A 406 6.12 5.56 5.10
CA TRP A 406 7.09 6.59 4.74
C TRP A 406 7.65 7.28 6.00
N PRO A 407 8.58 6.63 6.74
CA PRO A 407 9.11 7.13 8.00
C PRO A 407 9.69 8.55 7.92
N ASN A 408 10.28 8.89 6.78
CA ASN A 408 10.94 10.16 6.54
C ASN A 408 10.02 11.24 5.91
N PHE A 409 8.69 11.01 5.84
CA PHE A 409 7.76 11.91 5.15
C PHE A 409 7.89 13.38 5.60
N PHE A 410 7.88 13.65 6.89
CA PHE A 410 8.00 15.03 7.40
C PHE A 410 9.34 15.68 7.06
N THR A 411 10.41 14.92 6.98
CA THR A 411 11.70 15.42 6.51
C THR A 411 11.70 15.67 5.01
N ALA A 412 11.05 14.77 4.24
CA ALA A 412 11.00 14.85 2.79
C ALA A 412 10.20 16.06 2.27
N ILE A 413 9.19 16.54 3.01
CA ILE A 413 8.39 17.70 2.59
C ILE A 413 8.99 19.05 3.01
N LYS A 414 9.94 19.10 3.96
CA LYS A 414 10.57 20.35 4.39
C LYS A 414 11.21 21.15 3.23
N PRO A 415 11.94 20.53 2.29
CA PRO A 415 12.48 21.25 1.14
C PRO A 415 11.43 21.92 0.27
N LEU A 416 10.18 21.44 0.27
CA LEU A 416 9.09 22.05 -0.44
C LEU A 416 8.55 23.33 0.23
N GLY A 417 8.94 23.62 1.45
CA GLY A 417 8.46 24.77 2.23
C GLY A 417 7.50 24.40 3.36
N ALA A 418 7.49 23.13 3.77
CA ALA A 418 6.77 22.70 4.95
C ALA A 418 7.55 23.00 6.23
N GLU A 419 6.86 23.55 7.22
CA GLU A 419 7.31 23.61 8.60
C GLU A 419 6.55 22.55 9.41
N VAL A 420 7.28 21.72 10.14
CA VAL A 420 6.75 20.65 10.97
C VAL A 420 7.33 20.82 12.36
N GLU A 421 6.46 21.18 13.31
CA GLU A 421 6.78 21.32 14.73
C GLU A 421 6.32 20.06 15.46
N ASP A 422 7.22 19.43 16.23
CA ASP A 422 6.84 18.37 17.18
C ASP A 422 6.38 19.04 18.48
N VAL A 423 5.18 18.71 18.92
CA VAL A 423 4.56 19.33 20.09
C VAL A 423 4.63 18.42 21.32
N GLY A 424 5.13 17.16 21.16
CA GLY A 424 5.35 16.22 22.26
C GLY A 424 4.55 14.92 22.14
#